data_9b37f4b639c53bd5980fb32bafea56ee
#
_entry.id   9b37f4b639c53bd5980fb32bafea56ee
#
_cell.length_a   1.000
_cell.length_b   1.000
_cell.length_c   1.000
_cell.angle_alpha   90.00
_cell.angle_beta   90.00
_cell.angle_gamma   90.00
#
_symmetry.space_group_name_H-M   'P 1'
#
loop_
_entity.id
_entity.type
_entity.pdbx_description
1 polymer ?
#
loop_
_entity_poly.entity_id
_entity_poly.type
_entity_poly.pdbx_seq_one_letter_code
_entity_poly.pdbx_strand_id
1 'polypeptide(L)'
;MPSSAARAAAALCAAALVLGSAAPAHADRGGSPDWSVGPSTGDGPRAPKDGRPAFYAEGAPGTVLRDTVSVSNPGPKPRTVSLRGADVKAGDTGSGAPSVASAKERPTETGAWIRLARRRVEVPPRTRAEVPFTVTVPEDAVPGDHPGVIVASGGGRTVGVRLHLRVGGPTLPALTVERVKVDQDAGRITYDLVNRGNTVLSPKLAVHVDGVLGTLLHRPARPLPVELLPGRRVSLSEPWPDVPALDAAEVRLTATAPGGARDTATASARFVPWGALAGGAAALLAVTGGALHLVRVRGRRRSSEVPEPEAGTERECERAQPPGSARELAEAGTREEP
;
A
#
# COMPACT_ATOMS: atom_id res chain seq x y z
N MET A 1 45.26 11.59 -69.16
CA MET A 1 45.03 10.16 -69.45
C MET A 1 44.43 9.51 -68.22
N PRO A 2 43.65 8.51 -68.39
CA PRO A 2 42.15 8.68 -68.35
C PRO A 2 41.57 8.20 -67.02
N SER A 3 40.48 8.77 -66.69
CA SER A 3 39.11 8.30 -66.65
C SER A 3 38.82 7.09 -65.73
N SER A 4 37.91 7.27 -64.89
CA SER A 4 36.83 6.25 -64.71
C SER A 4 35.62 6.92 -64.09
N ALA A 5 34.61 7.01 -64.87
CA ALA A 5 33.27 7.40 -64.49
C ALA A 5 32.64 6.32 -63.63
N ALA A 6 32.10 6.68 -62.48
CA ALA A 6 31.16 5.87 -61.72
C ALA A 6 29.77 6.47 -61.87
N ARG A 7 28.90 5.78 -62.55
CA ARG A 7 27.49 6.04 -62.75
C ARG A 7 26.76 6.04 -61.44
N ALA A 8 26.25 7.16 -61.00
CA ALA A 8 25.26 7.22 -59.95
C ALA A 8 23.89 6.94 -60.57
N ALA A 9 23.32 5.80 -60.20
CA ALA A 9 21.93 5.46 -60.49
C ALA A 9 21.03 6.24 -59.50
N ALA A 10 20.31 7.22 -60.02
CA ALA A 10 19.26 7.91 -59.31
C ALA A 10 18.04 6.97 -59.18
N ALA A 11 17.82 6.45 -57.98
CA ALA A 11 16.55 5.83 -57.63
C ALA A 11 15.58 6.88 -57.15
N LEU A 12 14.66 7.30 -57.98
CA LEU A 12 13.48 8.07 -57.63
C LEU A 12 12.55 7.18 -56.78
N CYS A 13 12.57 7.32 -55.46
CA CYS A 13 11.50 6.85 -54.59
C CYS A 13 10.42 7.93 -54.56
N ALA A 14 9.33 7.68 -55.30
CA ALA A 14 8.08 8.42 -55.15
C ALA A 14 7.51 8.16 -53.74
N ALA A 15 7.69 9.09 -52.83
CA ALA A 15 6.99 9.11 -51.56
C ALA A 15 5.55 9.54 -51.82
N ALA A 16 4.63 8.58 -51.88
CA ALA A 16 3.21 8.83 -51.81
C ALA A 16 2.89 9.40 -50.42
N LEU A 17 2.66 10.70 -50.37
CA LEU A 17 2.04 11.34 -49.19
C LEU A 17 0.60 10.84 -49.10
N VAL A 18 0.38 9.81 -48.26
CA VAL A 18 -0.94 9.48 -47.75
C VAL A 18 -1.25 10.55 -46.70
N LEU A 19 -1.95 11.59 -47.12
CA LEU A 19 -2.68 12.46 -46.21
C LEU A 19 -3.81 11.65 -45.58
N GLY A 20 -3.45 10.90 -44.55
CA GLY A 20 -4.41 10.34 -43.63
C GLY A 20 -5.12 11.53 -42.96
N SER A 21 -6.34 11.81 -43.39
CA SER A 21 -7.29 12.64 -42.66
C SER A 21 -7.45 12.01 -41.28
N ALA A 22 -6.67 12.52 -40.30
CA ALA A 22 -6.95 12.29 -38.89
C ALA A 22 -8.36 12.86 -38.67
N ALA A 23 -9.35 11.99 -38.68
CA ALA A 23 -10.64 12.33 -38.12
C ALA A 23 -10.38 12.86 -36.70
N PRO A 24 -10.89 14.05 -36.33
CA PRO A 24 -10.77 14.50 -35.00
C PRO A 24 -11.34 13.41 -34.12
N ALA A 25 -10.50 12.82 -33.24
CA ALA A 25 -10.98 12.01 -32.15
C ALA A 25 -12.02 12.89 -31.44
N HIS A 26 -13.27 12.56 -31.62
CA HIS A 26 -14.32 13.13 -30.82
C HIS A 26 -13.99 12.67 -29.40
N ALA A 27 -13.28 13.54 -28.67
CA ALA A 27 -13.28 13.44 -27.22
C ALA A 27 -14.75 13.36 -26.85
N ASP A 28 -15.14 12.19 -26.37
CA ASP A 28 -16.46 11.93 -25.84
C ASP A 28 -16.69 13.05 -24.81
N ARG A 29 -17.36 14.11 -25.26
CA ARG A 29 -17.83 15.15 -24.36
C ARG A 29 -18.77 14.39 -23.47
N GLY A 30 -18.31 14.05 -22.27
CA GLY A 30 -19.06 13.34 -21.26
C GLY A 30 -20.47 13.93 -21.26
N GLY A 31 -21.40 13.23 -21.94
CA GLY A 31 -22.78 13.68 -22.09
C GLY A 31 -23.29 13.99 -20.70
N SER A 32 -23.97 15.13 -20.54
CA SER A 32 -24.63 15.46 -19.27
C SER A 32 -25.34 14.22 -18.78
N PRO A 33 -25.13 13.80 -17.53
CA PRO A 33 -25.68 12.54 -17.05
C PRO A 33 -27.20 12.53 -17.29
N ASP A 34 -27.72 11.40 -17.76
CA ASP A 34 -29.15 11.18 -18.05
C ASP A 34 -30.09 11.59 -16.90
N TRP A 35 -29.57 11.59 -15.67
CA TRP A 35 -30.21 12.08 -14.46
C TRP A 35 -29.16 12.39 -13.39
N SER A 36 -29.53 13.24 -12.44
CA SER A 36 -28.67 13.61 -11.31
C SER A 36 -29.46 13.60 -10.00
N VAL A 37 -28.72 13.46 -8.89
CA VAL A 37 -29.27 13.51 -7.54
C VAL A 37 -28.41 14.41 -6.67
N GLY A 38 -29.05 15.14 -5.76
CA GLY A 38 -28.39 16.04 -4.82
C GLY A 38 -29.34 16.56 -3.75
N PRO A 39 -28.84 17.35 -2.81
CA PRO A 39 -29.71 18.09 -1.88
C PRO A 39 -30.64 19.03 -2.64
N SER A 40 -31.87 19.17 -2.15
CA SER A 40 -32.78 20.21 -2.68
C SER A 40 -32.20 21.59 -2.37
N THR A 41 -32.25 22.47 -3.35
CA THR A 41 -31.70 23.83 -3.30
C THR A 41 -32.76 24.90 -3.48
N GLY A 42 -34.03 24.54 -3.23
CA GLY A 42 -35.18 25.47 -3.35
C GLY A 42 -35.91 25.36 -4.68
N ASP A 43 -36.98 26.20 -4.81
CA ASP A 43 -37.90 26.15 -5.90
C ASP A 43 -37.31 26.66 -7.23
N GLY A 44 -37.12 25.75 -8.16
CA GLY A 44 -36.69 26.07 -9.52
C GLY A 44 -36.38 24.81 -10.35
N PRO A 45 -36.62 24.82 -11.69
CA PRO A 45 -36.43 23.66 -12.56
C PRO A 45 -34.94 23.30 -12.78
N ARG A 46 -34.03 24.20 -12.46
CA ARG A 46 -32.59 24.01 -12.60
C ARG A 46 -31.89 24.12 -11.25
N ALA A 47 -31.08 23.12 -10.89
CA ALA A 47 -30.22 23.20 -9.71
C ALA A 47 -29.34 24.45 -9.81
N PRO A 48 -29.24 25.29 -8.75
CA PRO A 48 -28.30 26.40 -8.74
C PRO A 48 -26.86 25.87 -8.93
N LYS A 49 -26.03 26.67 -9.56
CA LYS A 49 -24.63 26.35 -9.81
C LYS A 49 -23.84 26.11 -8.50
N ASP A 50 -24.32 26.73 -7.42
CA ASP A 50 -23.70 26.68 -6.08
C ASP A 50 -24.46 25.78 -5.10
N GLY A 51 -25.13 24.75 -5.61
CA GLY A 51 -25.88 23.80 -4.77
C GLY A 51 -24.96 23.08 -3.77
N ARG A 52 -25.51 22.76 -2.59
CA ARG A 52 -24.81 21.95 -1.58
C ARG A 52 -24.33 20.63 -2.20
N PRO A 53 -23.03 20.28 -2.10
CA PRO A 53 -22.53 19.02 -2.65
C PRO A 53 -22.95 17.80 -1.80
N ALA A 54 -23.38 18.03 -0.56
CA ALA A 54 -23.75 17.01 0.41
C ALA A 54 -24.84 17.53 1.35
N PHE A 55 -25.47 16.63 2.09
CA PHE A 55 -26.34 16.98 3.22
C PHE A 55 -25.49 17.22 4.46
N TYR A 56 -25.82 18.26 5.22
CA TYR A 56 -25.20 18.60 6.50
C TYR A 56 -26.29 18.72 7.55
N ALA A 57 -26.20 17.92 8.59
CA ALA A 57 -27.20 17.86 9.64
C ALA A 57 -26.50 17.72 11.01
N GLU A 58 -27.08 18.39 12.00
CA GLU A 58 -26.62 18.29 13.39
C GLU A 58 -27.83 18.16 14.29
N GLY A 59 -27.77 17.29 15.29
CA GLY A 59 -28.84 17.07 16.23
C GLY A 59 -28.39 16.30 17.47
N ALA A 60 -29.09 16.51 18.59
CA ALA A 60 -28.87 15.71 19.79
C ALA A 60 -29.43 14.29 19.62
N PRO A 61 -29.00 13.31 20.44
CA PRO A 61 -29.66 12.02 20.54
C PRO A 61 -31.18 12.16 20.71
N GLY A 62 -31.94 11.31 20.06
CA GLY A 62 -33.40 11.33 20.07
C GLY A 62 -34.07 12.33 19.10
N THR A 63 -33.32 13.20 18.41
CA THR A 63 -33.88 14.17 17.49
C THR A 63 -34.23 13.60 16.12
N VAL A 64 -35.24 14.20 15.47
CA VAL A 64 -35.62 13.88 14.08
C VAL A 64 -35.30 15.08 13.20
N LEU A 65 -34.32 14.91 12.33
CA LEU A 65 -33.90 15.90 11.36
C LEU A 65 -34.60 15.66 10.03
N ARG A 66 -34.93 16.73 9.30
CA ARG A 66 -35.65 16.66 8.02
C ARG A 66 -34.87 17.40 6.95
N ASP A 67 -34.82 16.82 5.77
CA ASP A 67 -34.25 17.46 4.57
C ASP A 67 -34.93 16.85 3.32
N THR A 68 -34.55 17.31 2.13
CA THR A 68 -35.16 16.87 0.88
C THR A 68 -34.07 16.52 -0.14
N VAL A 69 -34.16 15.32 -0.73
CA VAL A 69 -33.35 14.93 -1.86
C VAL A 69 -34.06 15.28 -3.16
N SER A 70 -33.31 15.88 -4.08
CA SER A 70 -33.76 16.25 -5.41
C SER A 70 -33.20 15.28 -6.44
N VAL A 71 -34.07 14.72 -7.29
CA VAL A 71 -33.71 13.91 -8.45
C VAL A 71 -34.07 14.65 -9.72
N SER A 72 -33.13 15.01 -10.55
CA SER A 72 -33.34 15.77 -11.79
C SER A 72 -33.19 14.86 -13.01
N ASN A 73 -34.16 14.98 -13.92
CA ASN A 73 -34.17 14.31 -15.23
C ASN A 73 -34.12 15.35 -16.34
N PRO A 74 -32.92 15.68 -16.89
CA PRO A 74 -32.82 16.62 -18.01
C PRO A 74 -33.23 15.99 -19.35
N GLY A 75 -33.35 14.66 -19.41
CA GLY A 75 -33.65 13.91 -20.63
C GLY A 75 -35.07 14.01 -21.12
N PRO A 76 -35.34 13.57 -22.37
CA PRO A 76 -36.68 13.65 -22.98
C PRO A 76 -37.60 12.48 -22.62
N LYS A 77 -37.11 11.49 -21.86
CA LYS A 77 -37.91 10.31 -21.46
C LYS A 77 -38.05 10.27 -19.93
N PRO A 78 -39.16 9.75 -19.40
CA PRO A 78 -39.34 9.60 -17.97
C PRO A 78 -38.26 8.62 -17.41
N ARG A 79 -37.84 8.85 -16.18
CA ARG A 79 -36.82 8.03 -15.50
C ARG A 79 -37.34 7.56 -14.16
N THR A 80 -37.22 6.26 -13.91
CA THR A 80 -37.50 5.69 -12.59
C THR A 80 -36.18 5.55 -11.84
N VAL A 81 -36.09 6.13 -10.65
CA VAL A 81 -34.93 6.09 -9.75
C VAL A 81 -35.36 5.51 -8.41
N SER A 82 -34.60 4.55 -7.92
CA SER A 82 -34.76 3.97 -6.60
C SER A 82 -33.82 4.65 -5.62
N LEU A 83 -34.34 5.02 -4.44
CA LEU A 83 -33.61 5.71 -3.38
C LEU A 83 -33.50 4.84 -2.13
N ARG A 84 -32.36 4.87 -1.46
CA ARG A 84 -32.15 4.20 -0.16
C ARG A 84 -31.10 4.92 0.68
N GLY A 85 -31.21 4.81 2.01
CA GLY A 85 -30.12 5.11 2.92
C GLY A 85 -29.08 3.98 2.90
N ALA A 86 -27.81 4.32 3.11
CA ALA A 86 -26.74 3.35 3.22
C ALA A 86 -25.61 3.88 4.13
N ASP A 87 -24.86 2.95 4.69
CA ASP A 87 -23.68 3.26 5.50
C ASP A 87 -22.47 3.57 4.61
N VAL A 88 -21.58 4.40 5.11
CA VAL A 88 -20.26 4.65 4.51
C VAL A 88 -19.27 3.64 5.06
N LYS A 89 -18.57 2.95 4.17
CA LYS A 89 -17.49 2.03 4.54
C LYS A 89 -16.14 2.69 4.30
N ALA A 90 -15.18 2.41 5.16
CA ALA A 90 -13.79 2.68 4.85
C ALA A 90 -13.38 1.89 3.61
N GLY A 91 -12.62 2.49 2.70
CA GLY A 91 -12.12 1.78 1.53
C GLY A 91 -11.16 0.68 1.94
N ASP A 92 -11.39 -0.56 1.51
CA ASP A 92 -10.59 -1.74 1.87
C ASP A 92 -9.24 -1.81 1.17
N THR A 93 -9.02 -1.00 0.15
CA THR A 93 -7.81 -1.09 -0.66
C THR A 93 -7.10 0.24 -0.78
N GLY A 94 -5.91 0.34 -0.21
CA GLY A 94 -4.81 1.28 -0.48
C GLY A 94 -5.10 2.74 -0.85
N SER A 95 -6.27 3.05 -1.38
CA SER A 95 -6.72 4.41 -1.69
C SER A 95 -7.44 5.09 -0.53
N GLY A 96 -7.88 4.33 0.50
CA GLY A 96 -8.59 4.86 1.67
C GLY A 96 -9.83 5.71 1.37
N ALA A 97 -10.26 5.76 0.10
CA ALA A 97 -11.45 6.49 -0.27
C ALA A 97 -12.69 5.78 0.27
N PRO A 98 -13.60 6.49 0.96
CA PRO A 98 -14.79 5.87 1.50
C PRO A 98 -15.67 5.31 0.39
N SER A 99 -16.11 4.08 0.57
CA SER A 99 -17.03 3.37 -0.32
C SER A 99 -18.45 3.35 0.27
N VAL A 100 -19.42 3.01 -0.56
CA VAL A 100 -20.81 2.88 -0.15
C VAL A 100 -21.15 1.41 0.06
N ALA A 101 -21.81 1.09 1.17
CA ALA A 101 -22.31 -0.25 1.43
C ALA A 101 -23.16 -0.80 0.28
N SER A 102 -22.94 -2.08 -0.06
CA SER A 102 -23.64 -2.76 -1.16
C SER A 102 -25.16 -2.68 -1.03
N ALA A 103 -25.89 -2.73 -2.15
CA ALA A 103 -27.34 -2.76 -2.15
C ALA A 103 -27.94 -4.00 -1.44
N LYS A 104 -27.16 -5.06 -1.33
CA LYS A 104 -27.56 -6.31 -0.65
C LYS A 104 -27.36 -6.23 0.88
N GLU A 105 -26.57 -5.31 1.36
CA GLU A 105 -26.31 -5.13 2.78
C GLU A 105 -27.37 -4.26 3.41
N ARG A 106 -27.87 -4.68 4.56
CA ARG A 106 -28.76 -3.87 5.38
C ARG A 106 -27.92 -2.84 6.12
N PRO A 107 -28.28 -1.55 6.08
CA PRO A 107 -27.57 -0.55 6.86
C PRO A 107 -27.80 -0.80 8.36
N THR A 108 -26.75 -0.66 9.15
CA THR A 108 -26.75 -0.87 10.62
C THR A 108 -26.36 0.38 11.39
N GLU A 109 -25.75 1.36 10.70
CA GLU A 109 -25.32 2.64 11.25
C GLU A 109 -26.23 3.77 10.74
N THR A 110 -25.67 4.90 10.37
CA THR A 110 -26.39 6.11 9.92
C THR A 110 -27.37 5.84 8.77
N GLY A 111 -27.03 4.92 7.88
CA GLY A 111 -27.94 4.52 6.79
C GLY A 111 -29.25 3.93 7.28
N ALA A 112 -29.28 3.28 8.45
CA ALA A 112 -30.48 2.76 9.08
C ALA A 112 -31.38 3.88 9.67
N TRP A 113 -30.79 5.02 10.02
CA TRP A 113 -31.50 6.17 10.59
C TRP A 113 -32.24 7.00 9.51
N ILE A 114 -31.88 6.81 8.23
CA ILE A 114 -32.46 7.52 7.10
C ILE A 114 -33.77 6.87 6.67
N ARG A 115 -34.86 7.63 6.68
CA ARG A 115 -36.18 7.24 6.19
C ARG A 115 -36.59 8.15 5.05
N LEU A 116 -36.73 7.61 3.85
CA LEU A 116 -37.21 8.32 2.67
C LEU A 116 -38.72 8.21 2.54
N ALA A 117 -39.41 9.32 2.24
CA ALA A 117 -40.86 9.32 2.02
C ALA A 117 -41.26 8.41 0.84
N ARG A 118 -40.40 8.29 -0.17
CA ARG A 118 -40.59 7.39 -1.31
C ARG A 118 -39.27 6.71 -1.64
N ARG A 119 -39.29 5.37 -1.80
CA ARG A 119 -38.14 4.59 -2.19
C ARG A 119 -37.95 4.44 -3.69
N ARG A 120 -39.02 4.73 -4.46
CA ARG A 120 -39.00 4.71 -5.93
C ARG A 120 -39.74 5.94 -6.41
N VAL A 121 -39.11 6.66 -7.33
CA VAL A 121 -39.62 7.92 -7.87
C VAL A 121 -39.54 7.84 -9.39
N GLU A 122 -40.62 8.13 -10.06
CA GLU A 122 -40.65 8.37 -11.49
C GLU A 122 -40.57 9.88 -11.72
N VAL A 123 -39.52 10.29 -12.44
CA VAL A 123 -39.24 11.69 -12.76
C VAL A 123 -39.62 11.94 -14.22
N PRO A 124 -40.63 12.76 -14.50
CA PRO A 124 -41.00 13.08 -15.87
C PRO A 124 -39.87 13.73 -16.67
N PRO A 125 -40.00 13.78 -18.02
CA PRO A 125 -38.98 14.41 -18.84
C PRO A 125 -38.77 15.88 -18.49
N ARG A 126 -37.48 16.32 -18.47
CA ARG A 126 -37.06 17.71 -18.24
C ARG A 126 -37.63 18.32 -16.95
N THR A 127 -37.82 17.47 -15.93
CA THR A 127 -38.30 17.89 -14.61
C THR A 127 -37.41 17.43 -13.48
N ARG A 128 -37.80 17.84 -12.29
CA ARG A 128 -37.15 17.45 -11.04
C ARG A 128 -38.23 16.94 -10.07
N ALA A 129 -37.92 15.89 -9.35
CA ALA A 129 -38.73 15.36 -8.29
C ALA A 129 -38.03 15.58 -6.94
N GLU A 130 -38.77 16.03 -5.98
CA GLU A 130 -38.30 16.23 -4.60
C GLU A 130 -38.85 15.13 -3.70
N VAL A 131 -37.96 14.51 -2.92
CA VAL A 131 -38.31 13.45 -1.99
C VAL A 131 -37.85 13.83 -0.60
N PRO A 132 -38.81 14.18 0.28
CA PRO A 132 -38.50 14.42 1.68
C PRO A 132 -37.91 13.14 2.33
N PHE A 133 -36.99 13.34 3.24
CA PHE A 133 -36.48 12.29 4.10
C PHE A 133 -36.29 12.78 5.53
N THR A 134 -36.23 11.84 6.44
CA THR A 134 -35.91 12.10 7.85
C THR A 134 -34.71 11.29 8.26
N VAL A 135 -33.91 11.83 9.17
CA VAL A 135 -32.88 11.16 9.91
C VAL A 135 -33.29 11.13 11.37
N THR A 136 -33.59 9.94 11.88
CA THR A 136 -33.96 9.76 13.29
C THR A 136 -32.68 9.36 14.03
N VAL A 137 -32.15 10.29 14.81
CA VAL A 137 -30.97 10.01 15.66
C VAL A 137 -31.44 9.14 16.84
N PRO A 138 -30.88 7.95 17.06
CA PRO A 138 -31.23 7.13 18.22
C PRO A 138 -30.93 7.86 19.54
N GLU A 139 -31.65 7.51 20.60
CA GLU A 139 -31.43 8.09 21.94
C GLU A 139 -30.09 7.67 22.53
N ASP A 140 -29.60 6.49 22.14
CA ASP A 140 -28.31 5.91 22.54
C ASP A 140 -27.17 6.23 21.55
N ALA A 141 -27.40 7.12 20.58
CA ALA A 141 -26.39 7.50 19.62
C ALA A 141 -25.19 8.17 20.32
N VAL A 142 -24.00 7.66 20.05
CA VAL A 142 -22.76 8.22 20.58
C VAL A 142 -22.52 9.61 19.96
N PRO A 143 -22.14 10.62 20.77
CA PRO A 143 -21.72 11.91 20.22
C PRO A 143 -20.59 11.81 19.19
N GLY A 144 -20.60 12.69 18.18
CA GLY A 144 -19.58 12.74 17.15
C GLY A 144 -20.09 12.69 15.72
N ASP A 145 -19.22 12.39 14.78
CA ASP A 145 -19.54 12.35 13.36
C ASP A 145 -20.06 10.97 12.93
N HIS A 146 -21.24 10.98 12.31
CA HIS A 146 -21.93 9.79 11.81
C HIS A 146 -22.19 9.95 10.31
N PRO A 147 -21.22 9.65 9.44
CA PRO A 147 -21.39 9.79 8.01
C PRO A 147 -22.36 8.74 7.45
N GLY A 148 -23.25 9.20 6.59
CA GLY A 148 -24.19 8.37 5.86
C GLY A 148 -24.22 8.73 4.38
N VAL A 149 -25.02 8.00 3.62
CA VAL A 149 -25.17 8.24 2.18
C VAL A 149 -26.63 7.96 1.77
N ILE A 150 -27.20 8.82 0.94
CA ILE A 150 -28.40 8.53 0.19
C ILE A 150 -28.00 8.04 -1.19
N VAL A 151 -28.33 6.79 -1.50
CA VAL A 151 -28.00 6.14 -2.78
C VAL A 151 -29.20 6.19 -3.70
N ALA A 152 -28.98 6.72 -4.89
CA ALA A 152 -29.93 6.72 -6.00
C ALA A 152 -29.47 5.74 -7.09
N SER A 153 -30.37 4.89 -7.58
CA SER A 153 -30.08 3.90 -8.62
C SER A 153 -31.15 3.90 -9.70
N GLY A 154 -30.76 3.98 -10.96
CA GLY A 154 -31.68 3.98 -12.09
C GLY A 154 -30.94 3.93 -13.43
N GLY A 155 -31.49 3.24 -14.43
CA GLY A 155 -30.91 3.17 -15.78
C GLY A 155 -29.49 2.59 -15.81
N GLY A 156 -29.17 1.60 -14.94
CA GLY A 156 -27.84 1.01 -14.85
C GLY A 156 -26.77 1.84 -14.11
N ARG A 157 -27.14 3.02 -13.63
CA ARG A 157 -26.25 3.93 -12.91
C ARG A 157 -26.64 4.02 -11.44
N THR A 158 -25.62 4.14 -10.58
CA THR A 158 -25.77 4.37 -9.15
C THR A 158 -24.97 5.60 -8.74
N VAL A 159 -25.59 6.49 -7.98
CA VAL A 159 -24.97 7.72 -7.47
C VAL A 159 -25.27 7.84 -5.98
N GLY A 160 -24.24 8.16 -5.19
CA GLY A 160 -24.36 8.43 -3.76
C GLY A 160 -24.26 9.93 -3.47
N VAL A 161 -25.14 10.44 -2.61
CA VAL A 161 -25.03 11.79 -2.03
C VAL A 161 -24.70 11.63 -0.56
N ARG A 162 -23.58 12.21 -0.13
CA ARG A 162 -23.12 12.12 1.26
C ARG A 162 -24.05 12.87 2.22
N LEU A 163 -24.20 12.30 3.40
CA LEU A 163 -24.81 12.94 4.57
C LEU A 163 -23.72 13.04 5.65
N HIS A 164 -23.35 14.26 5.99
CA HIS A 164 -22.52 14.58 7.14
C HIS A 164 -23.44 14.87 8.33
N LEU A 165 -23.66 13.84 9.14
CA LEU A 165 -24.44 13.96 10.36
C LEU A 165 -23.50 14.10 11.55
N ARG A 166 -23.73 15.10 12.39
CA ARG A 166 -23.10 15.27 13.68
C ARG A 166 -24.10 15.06 14.79
N VAL A 167 -23.83 14.13 15.68
CA VAL A 167 -24.57 13.94 16.92
C VAL A 167 -23.94 14.82 17.99
N GLY A 168 -24.74 15.69 18.58
CA GLY A 168 -24.32 16.67 19.58
C GLY A 168 -23.74 16.01 20.84
N GLY A 169 -22.73 16.67 21.41
CA GLY A 169 -22.02 16.21 22.59
C GLY A 169 -20.49 16.36 22.48
N PRO A 170 -19.71 15.80 23.41
CA PRO A 170 -18.26 15.91 23.39
C PRO A 170 -17.64 15.28 22.15
N THR A 171 -16.73 16.00 21.50
CA THR A 171 -15.96 15.50 20.35
C THR A 171 -14.52 15.21 20.78
N LEU A 172 -14.00 14.07 20.34
CA LEU A 172 -12.64 13.62 20.61
C LEU A 172 -11.95 13.25 19.30
N PRO A 173 -11.17 14.14 18.69
CA PRO A 173 -10.29 13.79 17.61
C PRO A 173 -9.09 13.00 18.16
N ALA A 174 -8.96 11.73 17.80
CA ALA A 174 -7.87 10.87 18.27
C ALA A 174 -7.41 9.96 17.13
N LEU A 175 -6.10 9.91 16.91
CA LEU A 175 -5.46 9.18 15.82
C LEU A 175 -4.32 8.36 16.38
N THR A 176 -4.13 7.12 15.89
CA THR A 176 -2.94 6.32 16.17
C THR A 176 -2.32 5.76 14.89
N VAL A 177 -0.99 5.65 14.89
CA VAL A 177 -0.20 4.98 13.86
C VAL A 177 0.25 3.64 14.41
N GLU A 178 -0.13 2.57 13.74
CA GLU A 178 0.11 1.20 14.22
C GLU A 178 0.78 0.35 13.14
N ARG A 179 1.39 -0.77 13.54
CA ARG A 179 1.94 -1.80 12.65
C ARG A 179 2.88 -1.27 11.57
N VAL A 180 3.74 -0.33 11.92
CA VAL A 180 4.77 0.16 11.00
C VAL A 180 5.74 -0.96 10.67
N LYS A 181 5.89 -1.25 9.38
CA LYS A 181 6.81 -2.27 8.86
C LYS A 181 7.53 -1.74 7.63
N VAL A 182 8.78 -2.13 7.49
CA VAL A 182 9.57 -1.87 6.29
C VAL A 182 9.62 -3.14 5.47
N ASP A 183 9.17 -3.05 4.23
CA ASP A 183 9.27 -4.09 3.21
C ASP A 183 10.43 -3.70 2.29
N GLN A 184 11.59 -4.31 2.51
CA GLN A 184 12.82 -4.01 1.79
C GLN A 184 12.71 -4.43 0.32
N ASP A 185 12.16 -5.60 0.06
CA ASP A 185 12.08 -6.18 -1.29
C ASP A 185 11.11 -5.37 -2.17
N ALA A 186 10.04 -4.89 -1.57
CA ALA A 186 9.06 -4.07 -2.26
C ALA A 186 9.36 -2.56 -2.24
N GLY A 187 10.42 -2.12 -1.54
CA GLY A 187 10.80 -0.73 -1.43
C GLY A 187 9.70 0.15 -0.86
N ARG A 188 9.10 -0.25 0.26
CA ARG A 188 7.97 0.49 0.86
C ARG A 188 7.91 0.35 2.38
N ILE A 189 7.31 1.35 3.00
CA ILE A 189 6.95 1.35 4.41
C ILE A 189 5.44 1.16 4.49
N THR A 190 4.99 0.13 5.20
CA THR A 190 3.56 -0.14 5.44
C THR A 190 3.20 0.22 6.86
N TYR A 191 2.00 0.73 7.05
CA TYR A 191 1.49 1.15 8.36
C TYR A 191 -0.02 1.21 8.36
N ASP A 192 -0.61 1.22 9.55
CA ASP A 192 -2.02 1.45 9.74
C ASP A 192 -2.27 2.79 10.42
N LEU A 193 -3.29 3.49 9.95
CA LEU A 193 -3.90 4.61 10.66
C LEU A 193 -5.21 4.15 11.28
N VAL A 194 -5.39 4.43 12.56
CA VAL A 194 -6.61 4.11 13.30
C VAL A 194 -7.18 5.37 13.91
N ASN A 195 -8.45 5.65 13.62
CA ASN A 195 -9.20 6.70 14.29
C ASN A 195 -9.76 6.14 15.60
N ARG A 196 -9.20 6.59 16.71
CA ARG A 196 -9.62 6.22 18.07
C ARG A 196 -10.64 7.19 18.64
N GLY A 197 -10.95 8.24 17.90
CA GLY A 197 -11.93 9.26 18.28
C GLY A 197 -13.31 9.04 17.67
N ASN A 198 -14.15 10.06 17.87
CA ASN A 198 -15.53 10.08 17.37
C ASN A 198 -15.77 11.15 16.28
N THR A 199 -14.69 11.72 15.72
CA THR A 199 -14.77 12.67 14.60
C THR A 199 -14.14 12.09 13.35
N VAL A 200 -14.62 12.46 12.17
CA VAL A 200 -13.99 12.12 10.90
C VAL A 200 -12.67 12.88 10.76
N LEU A 201 -11.60 12.18 10.41
CA LEU A 201 -10.26 12.75 10.31
C LEU A 201 -9.76 12.73 8.87
N SER A 202 -9.12 13.85 8.46
CA SER A 202 -8.36 13.95 7.21
C SER A 202 -6.87 14.07 7.56
N PRO A 203 -6.15 12.93 7.66
CA PRO A 203 -4.81 12.91 8.20
C PRO A 203 -3.77 13.45 7.21
N LYS A 204 -2.69 14.01 7.77
CA LYS A 204 -1.44 14.34 7.10
C LYS A 204 -0.35 13.44 7.66
N LEU A 205 0.58 13.01 6.81
CA LEU A 205 1.72 12.18 7.21
C LEU A 205 3.03 12.86 6.89
N ALA A 206 3.93 12.85 7.87
CA ALA A 206 5.36 13.10 7.69
C ALA A 206 6.13 11.80 7.88
N VAL A 207 7.14 11.57 7.04
CA VAL A 207 8.01 10.40 7.10
C VAL A 207 9.45 10.87 7.30
N HIS A 208 10.11 10.32 8.29
CA HIS A 208 11.51 10.53 8.56
C HIS A 208 12.20 9.19 8.78
N VAL A 209 13.32 8.96 8.09
CA VAL A 209 14.11 7.75 8.23
C VAL A 209 15.55 8.13 8.43
N ASP A 210 16.09 7.75 9.58
CA ASP A 210 17.50 7.95 9.92
C ASP A 210 18.23 6.61 9.84
N GLY A 211 19.33 6.59 9.11
CA GLY A 211 20.30 5.49 9.09
C GLY A 211 21.50 5.79 9.99
N VAL A 212 22.44 4.86 10.06
CA VAL A 212 23.68 5.01 10.85
C VAL A 212 24.54 6.18 10.37
N LEU A 213 24.53 6.46 9.07
CA LEU A 213 25.39 7.49 8.46
C LEU A 213 24.65 8.81 8.15
N GLY A 214 23.39 8.91 8.49
CA GLY A 214 22.58 10.12 8.25
C GLY A 214 21.16 9.82 7.83
N THR A 215 20.44 10.89 7.44
CA THR A 215 19.04 10.78 7.02
C THR A 215 18.91 10.12 5.67
N LEU A 216 18.16 9.02 5.62
CA LEU A 216 17.91 8.23 4.40
C LEU A 216 16.67 8.71 3.66
N LEU A 217 15.65 9.16 4.38
CA LEU A 217 14.41 9.65 3.79
C LEU A 217 13.82 10.76 4.65
N HIS A 218 13.49 11.88 4.01
CA HIS A 218 12.75 12.96 4.66
C HIS A 218 11.60 13.43 3.77
N ARG A 219 10.38 13.27 4.24
CA ARG A 219 9.17 13.79 3.59
C ARG A 219 8.39 14.65 4.57
N PRO A 220 8.18 15.93 4.27
CA PRO A 220 7.38 16.81 5.11
C PRO A 220 5.91 16.35 5.15
N ALA A 221 5.18 16.83 6.14
CA ALA A 221 3.77 16.48 6.31
C ALA A 221 2.95 16.84 5.06
N ARG A 222 2.31 15.83 4.45
CA ARG A 222 1.44 15.97 3.29
C ARG A 222 0.07 15.35 3.56
N PRO A 223 -1.01 15.91 3.02
CA PRO A 223 -2.33 15.31 3.15
C PRO A 223 -2.35 13.92 2.50
N LEU A 224 -2.96 12.98 3.20
CA LEU A 224 -3.25 11.66 2.67
C LEU A 224 -4.61 11.68 1.94
N PRO A 225 -4.75 10.95 0.83
CA PRO A 225 -6.02 10.88 0.07
C PRO A 225 -7.02 9.95 0.76
N VAL A 226 -7.13 10.04 2.08
CA VAL A 226 -7.98 9.17 2.90
C VAL A 226 -8.83 9.99 3.87
N GLU A 227 -10.05 9.54 4.06
CA GLU A 227 -10.96 10.04 5.08
C GLU A 227 -11.16 8.94 6.11
N LEU A 228 -10.69 9.18 7.34
CA LEU A 228 -10.65 8.17 8.38
C LEU A 228 -11.88 8.32 9.29
N LEU A 229 -12.86 7.46 9.08
CA LEU A 229 -14.10 7.45 9.83
C LEU A 229 -13.87 7.06 11.30
N PRO A 230 -14.76 7.48 12.24
CA PRO A 230 -14.67 7.09 13.65
C PRO A 230 -14.55 5.58 13.84
N GLY A 231 -13.64 5.13 14.70
CA GLY A 231 -13.42 3.73 15.02
C GLY A 231 -12.84 2.88 13.88
N ARG A 232 -12.51 3.47 12.73
CA ARG A 232 -12.02 2.72 11.55
C ARG A 232 -10.50 2.73 11.46
N ARG A 233 -10.00 1.68 10.79
CA ARG A 233 -8.60 1.46 10.46
C ARG A 233 -8.42 1.44 8.96
N VAL A 234 -7.33 2.04 8.48
CA VAL A 234 -6.93 2.00 7.07
C VAL A 234 -5.45 1.62 7.01
N SER A 235 -5.13 0.60 6.20
CA SER A 235 -3.75 0.20 5.93
C SER A 235 -3.22 0.96 4.72
N LEU A 236 -2.07 1.58 4.86
CA LEU A 236 -1.45 2.45 3.88
C LEU A 236 0.00 2.03 3.63
N SER A 237 0.55 2.50 2.53
CA SER A 237 1.96 2.30 2.22
C SER A 237 2.59 3.55 1.63
N GLU A 238 3.83 3.80 2.02
CA GLU A 238 4.68 4.87 1.48
C GLU A 238 5.81 4.25 0.66
N PRO A 239 6.03 4.66 -0.58
CA PRO A 239 7.14 4.17 -1.38
C PRO A 239 8.47 4.67 -0.80
N TRP A 240 9.45 3.78 -0.77
CA TRP A 240 10.83 4.08 -0.41
C TRP A 240 11.76 3.38 -1.39
N PRO A 241 11.95 3.95 -2.60
CA PRO A 241 12.68 3.28 -3.69
C PRO A 241 14.18 3.10 -3.39
N ASP A 242 14.78 4.02 -2.62
CA ASP A 242 16.22 4.03 -2.34
C ASP A 242 16.53 3.37 -0.99
N VAL A 243 16.01 2.15 -0.77
CA VAL A 243 16.29 1.38 0.43
C VAL A 243 17.77 0.96 0.43
N PRO A 244 18.55 1.25 1.49
CA PRO A 244 19.97 0.90 1.52
C PRO A 244 20.16 -0.62 1.56
N ALA A 245 21.21 -1.10 0.86
CA ALA A 245 21.53 -2.52 0.84
C ALA A 245 22.12 -3.01 2.17
N LEU A 246 22.81 -2.12 2.90
CA LEU A 246 23.44 -2.41 4.19
C LEU A 246 23.31 -1.16 5.07
N ASP A 247 22.42 -1.20 6.05
CA ASP A 247 22.27 -0.15 7.06
C ASP A 247 21.39 -0.65 8.22
N ALA A 248 21.31 0.15 9.29
CA ALA A 248 20.31 0.03 10.33
C ALA A 248 19.52 1.35 10.35
N ALA A 249 18.26 1.30 9.97
CA ALA A 249 17.43 2.48 9.86
C ALA A 249 16.34 2.52 10.93
N GLU A 250 16.09 3.72 11.45
CA GLU A 250 14.93 4.04 12.28
C GLU A 250 13.92 4.82 11.43
N VAL A 251 12.76 4.22 11.20
CA VAL A 251 11.63 4.85 10.51
C VAL A 251 10.74 5.51 11.54
N ARG A 252 10.49 6.81 11.37
CA ARG A 252 9.57 7.60 12.19
C ARG A 252 8.45 8.14 11.34
N LEU A 253 7.23 7.71 11.63
CA LEU A 253 6.01 8.19 10.99
C LEU A 253 5.27 9.12 11.96
N THR A 254 5.00 10.35 11.54
CA THR A 254 4.20 11.29 12.32
C THR A 254 2.92 11.60 11.56
N ALA A 255 1.79 11.16 12.09
CA ALA A 255 0.47 11.48 11.57
C ALA A 255 -0.15 12.61 12.38
N THR A 256 -0.80 13.55 11.68
CA THR A 256 -1.53 14.68 12.29
C THR A 256 -2.87 14.84 11.61
N ALA A 257 -3.90 15.28 12.35
CA ALA A 257 -5.21 15.57 11.79
C ALA A 257 -5.82 16.83 12.44
N PRO A 258 -6.87 17.42 11.83
CA PRO A 258 -7.60 18.53 12.43
C PRO A 258 -8.08 18.21 13.85
N GLY A 259 -8.27 19.25 14.67
CA GLY A 259 -8.67 19.09 16.06
C GLY A 259 -7.52 18.72 17.01
N GLY A 260 -6.26 18.78 16.53
CA GLY A 260 -5.07 18.51 17.36
C GLY A 260 -4.70 17.02 17.50
N ALA A 261 -5.40 16.12 16.80
CA ALA A 261 -5.04 14.71 16.79
C ALA A 261 -3.65 14.51 16.18
N ARG A 262 -2.77 13.84 16.92
CA ARG A 262 -1.40 13.57 16.51
C ARG A 262 -0.90 12.29 17.14
N ASP A 263 -0.17 11.51 16.37
CA ASP A 263 0.58 10.36 16.87
C ASP A 263 1.87 10.16 16.07
N THR A 264 2.85 9.53 16.73
CA THR A 264 4.15 9.22 16.14
C THR A 264 4.51 7.78 16.47
N ALA A 265 4.75 6.99 15.45
CA ALA A 265 5.22 5.63 15.58
C ALA A 265 6.62 5.48 14.99
N THR A 266 7.44 4.65 15.61
CA THR A 266 8.77 4.30 15.15
C THR A 266 8.88 2.82 14.88
N ALA A 267 9.70 2.46 13.89
CA ALA A 267 10.06 1.08 13.61
C ALA A 267 11.53 1.03 13.19
N SER A 268 12.26 0.06 13.70
CA SER A 268 13.64 -0.18 13.26
C SER A 268 13.69 -1.26 12.20
N ALA A 269 14.50 -1.05 11.17
CA ALA A 269 14.79 -2.00 10.11
C ALA A 269 16.29 -2.21 10.01
N ARG A 270 16.73 -3.46 9.81
CA ARG A 270 18.13 -3.80 9.57
C ARG A 270 18.25 -4.42 8.19
N PHE A 271 19.06 -3.81 7.38
CA PHE A 271 19.31 -4.23 6.01
C PHE A 271 20.62 -4.98 5.97
N VAL A 272 20.58 -6.28 5.68
CA VAL A 272 21.76 -7.15 5.57
C VAL A 272 21.67 -7.90 4.25
N PRO A 273 22.61 -7.72 3.33
CA PRO A 273 22.60 -8.43 2.04
C PRO A 273 23.06 -9.88 2.21
N TRP A 274 22.24 -10.72 2.82
CA TRP A 274 22.55 -12.13 3.11
C TRP A 274 23.02 -12.89 1.87
N GLY A 275 22.45 -12.59 0.70
CA GLY A 275 22.86 -13.19 -0.57
C GLY A 275 24.29 -12.85 -0.96
N ALA A 276 24.70 -11.60 -0.79
CA ALA A 276 26.07 -11.16 -1.07
C ALA A 276 27.06 -11.74 -0.06
N LEU A 277 26.70 -11.79 1.22
CA LEU A 277 27.51 -12.38 2.27
C LEU A 277 27.68 -13.90 2.06
N ALA A 278 26.61 -14.62 1.76
CA ALA A 278 26.66 -16.05 1.46
C ALA A 278 27.46 -16.33 0.19
N GLY A 279 27.28 -15.53 -0.87
CA GLY A 279 28.06 -15.63 -2.11
C GLY A 279 29.56 -15.35 -1.88
N GLY A 280 29.89 -14.33 -1.11
CA GLY A 280 31.29 -14.01 -0.73
C GLY A 280 31.93 -15.11 0.11
N ALA A 281 31.21 -15.65 1.09
CA ALA A 281 31.70 -16.79 1.88
C ALA A 281 31.91 -18.04 1.03
N ALA A 282 30.99 -18.36 0.13
CA ALA A 282 31.15 -19.50 -0.80
C ALA A 282 32.35 -19.32 -1.75
N ALA A 283 32.52 -18.11 -2.29
CA ALA A 283 33.69 -17.80 -3.12
C ALA A 283 35.00 -17.93 -2.35
N LEU A 284 35.05 -17.44 -1.11
CA LEU A 284 36.24 -17.57 -0.25
C LEU A 284 36.55 -19.03 0.05
N LEU A 285 35.55 -19.85 0.36
CA LEU A 285 35.70 -21.28 0.57
C LEU A 285 36.17 -22.01 -0.71
N ALA A 286 35.69 -21.63 -1.88
CA ALA A 286 36.13 -22.19 -3.15
C ALA A 286 37.60 -21.84 -3.44
N VAL A 287 38.01 -20.60 -3.22
CA VAL A 287 39.39 -20.15 -3.41
C VAL A 287 40.36 -20.85 -2.43
N THR A 288 39.99 -20.90 -1.14
CA THR A 288 40.80 -21.56 -0.11
C THR A 288 40.89 -23.07 -0.32
N GLY A 289 39.76 -23.72 -0.66
CA GLY A 289 39.71 -25.15 -1.00
C GLY A 289 40.52 -25.48 -2.25
N GLY A 290 40.42 -24.65 -3.28
CA GLY A 290 41.20 -24.76 -4.52
C GLY A 290 42.71 -24.60 -4.26
N ALA A 291 43.10 -23.61 -3.47
CA ALA A 291 44.49 -23.40 -3.08
C ALA A 291 45.06 -24.58 -2.29
N LEU A 292 44.33 -25.08 -1.30
CA LEU A 292 44.69 -26.27 -0.53
C LEU A 292 44.79 -27.52 -1.41
N HIS A 293 43.90 -27.71 -2.36
CA HIS A 293 43.92 -28.80 -3.32
C HIS A 293 45.20 -28.73 -4.19
N LEU A 294 45.50 -27.55 -4.74
CA LEU A 294 46.69 -27.32 -5.54
C LEU A 294 47.98 -27.57 -4.76
N VAL A 295 48.07 -27.15 -3.50
CA VAL A 295 49.21 -27.41 -2.62
C VAL A 295 49.36 -28.92 -2.39
N ARG A 296 48.28 -29.64 -2.12
CA ARG A 296 48.31 -31.10 -1.94
C ARG A 296 48.69 -31.83 -3.20
N VAL A 297 48.20 -31.42 -4.37
CA VAL A 297 48.57 -32.05 -5.65
C VAL A 297 50.06 -31.80 -5.99
N ARG A 298 50.56 -30.57 -5.76
CA ARG A 298 51.99 -30.25 -5.94
C ARG A 298 52.87 -30.97 -4.96
N GLY A 299 52.46 -31.11 -3.70
CA GLY A 299 53.17 -31.88 -2.68
C GLY A 299 53.30 -33.37 -3.07
N ARG A 300 52.22 -33.97 -3.57
CA ARG A 300 52.24 -35.38 -4.04
C ARG A 300 53.18 -35.60 -5.25
N ARG A 301 53.26 -34.63 -6.17
CA ARG A 301 54.14 -34.72 -7.34
C ARG A 301 55.62 -34.63 -6.95
N ARG A 302 55.99 -33.91 -5.87
CA ARG A 302 57.33 -33.81 -5.36
C ARG A 302 57.79 -35.07 -4.59
N SER A 303 56.85 -35.86 -4.08
CA SER A 303 57.16 -37.10 -3.36
C SER A 303 57.33 -38.31 -4.28
N SER A 304 57.11 -38.15 -5.61
CA SER A 304 57.28 -39.23 -6.59
C SER A 304 58.64 -39.24 -7.29
N GLU A 305 59.55 -38.33 -6.96
CA GLU A 305 60.93 -38.33 -7.41
C GLU A 305 61.77 -39.02 -6.34
N VAL A 306 61.72 -40.34 -6.30
CA VAL A 306 62.68 -41.17 -5.56
C VAL A 306 63.93 -41.23 -6.43
N PRO A 307 65.14 -40.87 -5.95
CA PRO A 307 66.41 -41.17 -6.64
C PRO A 307 66.65 -42.65 -6.55
N GLU A 308 66.90 -43.25 -7.68
CA GLU A 308 67.37 -44.63 -7.85
C GLU A 308 68.72 -44.84 -7.06
N PRO A 309 68.87 -45.88 -6.21
CA PRO A 309 70.11 -46.14 -5.53
C PRO A 309 71.05 -46.82 -6.48
N GLU A 310 72.20 -46.18 -6.75
CA GLU A 310 73.37 -46.85 -7.38
C GLU A 310 73.90 -47.97 -6.49
N ALA A 311 74.11 -49.12 -7.16
CA ALA A 311 74.73 -50.32 -6.61
C ALA A 311 76.19 -50.11 -6.28
N GLY A 312 76.60 -50.55 -5.12
CA GLY A 312 78.05 -50.66 -4.86
C GLY A 312 78.46 -51.11 -3.47
N THR A 313 78.66 -52.36 -3.34
CA THR A 313 79.78 -53.03 -2.64
C THR A 313 79.58 -53.44 -1.17
N GLU A 314 79.62 -54.74 -1.04
CA GLU A 314 79.80 -55.63 0.12
C GLU A 314 80.85 -55.20 1.10
N ARG A 315 80.63 -55.50 2.37
CA ARG A 315 81.48 -56.17 3.40
C ARG A 315 80.80 -56.01 4.77
N GLU A 316 80.40 -57.12 5.28
CA GLU A 316 80.92 -58.13 6.14
C GLU A 316 80.97 -57.79 7.63
N CYS A 317 80.29 -58.64 8.38
CA CYS A 317 80.51 -59.06 9.77
C CYS A 317 80.44 -57.99 10.88
N GLU A 318 79.83 -58.20 11.98
CA GLU A 318 79.89 -59.29 12.98
C GLU A 318 78.92 -59.00 14.14
N ARG A 319 78.20 -60.02 14.51
CA ARG A 319 77.87 -60.53 15.82
C ARG A 319 77.80 -59.58 17.03
N ALA A 320 76.69 -59.49 17.69
CA ALA A 320 76.50 -59.91 19.08
C ALA A 320 75.05 -59.63 19.59
N GLN A 321 74.50 -60.64 20.14
CA GLN A 321 73.20 -60.76 20.82
C GLN A 321 73.32 -60.29 22.30
N PRO A 322 72.18 -60.40 23.06
CA PRO A 322 71.56 -59.40 23.90
C PRO A 322 71.89 -59.62 25.40
N PRO A 323 71.23 -59.24 26.44
CA PRO A 323 69.76 -59.27 26.75
C PRO A 323 69.24 -58.21 27.77
N GLY A 324 67.97 -58.38 28.05
CA GLY A 324 67.39 -58.17 29.41
C GLY A 324 66.34 -57.07 29.56
N SER A 325 65.16 -57.46 29.58
CA SER A 325 64.28 -57.68 30.74
C SER A 325 63.69 -56.42 31.41
N ALA A 326 62.45 -56.51 31.44
CA ALA A 326 61.51 -56.41 32.58
C ALA A 326 60.81 -55.07 32.73
N ARG A 327 59.49 -55.15 32.58
CA ARG A 327 58.46 -55.09 33.66
C ARG A 327 58.44 -53.72 34.36
N GLU A 328 57.36 -53.11 34.63
CA GLU A 328 56.07 -53.49 35.26
C GLU A 328 55.18 -52.21 35.26
N LEU A 329 53.98 -52.30 34.84
CA LEU A 329 52.76 -52.33 35.67
C LEU A 329 52.29 -51.00 36.34
N ALA A 330 51.03 -50.82 36.13
CA ALA A 330 49.97 -50.38 37.06
C ALA A 330 49.69 -48.86 37.05
N GLU A 331 48.56 -48.48 36.97
CA GLU A 331 47.20 -48.63 37.42
C GLU A 331 46.57 -47.27 37.67
N ALA A 332 45.50 -47.03 37.09
CA ALA A 332 44.21 -46.80 37.70
C ALA A 332 43.94 -45.52 38.46
N GLY A 333 42.80 -44.97 38.21
CA GLY A 333 42.04 -44.09 39.11
C GLY A 333 41.30 -42.99 38.40
N THR A 334 40.16 -43.21 37.82
CA THR A 334 38.80 -43.11 38.34
C THR A 334 38.46 -41.88 39.15
N ARG A 335 37.30 -41.28 38.73
CA ARG A 335 36.25 -40.53 39.44
C ARG A 335 36.18 -39.05 39.13
N GLU A 336 35.09 -38.71 38.47
CA GLU A 336 33.69 -38.40 38.91
C GLU A 336 33.57 -36.99 39.48
N GLU A 337 32.79 -36.31 38.74
CA GLU A 337 31.72 -35.34 38.97
C GLU A 337 31.56 -34.74 40.39
N PRO A 338 30.91 -33.61 40.56
CA PRO A 338 29.55 -33.33 40.07
C PRO A 338 29.43 -32.15 39.09
#